data_8efc46bae53580d93e9fa22b963871d4
#
_entry.id   8efc46bae53580d93e9fa22b963871d4
#
_cell.length_a   1.000
_cell.length_b   1.000
_cell.length_c   1.000
_cell.angle_alpha   90.00
_cell.angle_beta   90.00
_cell.angle_gamma   90.00
#
_symmetry.space_group_name_H-M   'P 1'
#
loop_
_entity.id
_entity.type
_entity.pdbx_description
1 polymer ?
#
loop_
_entity_poly.entity_id
_entity_poly.type
_entity_poly.pdbx_seq_one_letter_code
_entity_poly.pdbx_strand_id
1 'polypeptide(L)'
;FTRSLKDDLERRDFTMNALAYNPRTGVVDFVGGKADIAGDLVRCVGDPDRRFQEDGLRMLRALRFASVYGMTIEAATAAAIHRNKHLLKGIAAERILVELTKMLCAQGAAGVLRDFADVLAVPIPELTPMFGFPQHNPHHDKDVWDHTIAVIESITPEPVLRWAALLHDIGKPSCFSLAEDGIGHFFGHSDQSTSMAESILSRLRFDNASKEQIVRLVRYHD
;
A
#
# COMPACT_ATOMS: atom_id res chain seq x y z
N PHE A 1 6.83 11.74 28.99
CA PHE A 1 6.67 10.40 29.60
C PHE A 1 5.39 10.41 30.42
N THR A 2 4.45 9.49 30.12
CA THR A 2 3.24 9.31 30.95
C THR A 2 3.62 8.49 32.18
N ARG A 3 3.00 8.81 33.33
CA ARG A 3 3.18 8.03 34.57
C ARG A 3 2.20 6.86 34.69
N SER A 4 1.22 6.77 33.77
CA SER A 4 0.16 5.77 33.75
C SER A 4 0.35 4.81 32.58
N LEU A 5 0.35 3.49 32.85
CA LEU A 5 0.36 2.45 31.81
C LEU A 5 -0.86 2.58 30.90
N LYS A 6 -2.03 2.91 31.47
CA LYS A 6 -3.26 3.08 30.72
C LYS A 6 -3.11 4.17 29.67
N ASP A 7 -2.62 5.36 30.07
CA ASP A 7 -2.42 6.48 29.14
C ASP A 7 -1.40 6.14 28.03
N ASP A 8 -0.37 5.32 28.35
CA ASP A 8 0.59 4.87 27.34
C ASP A 8 -0.06 3.95 26.31
N LEU A 9 -0.92 3.04 26.72
CA LEU A 9 -1.61 2.13 25.82
C LEU A 9 -2.69 2.86 25.00
N GLU A 10 -3.43 3.78 25.60
CA GLU A 10 -4.49 4.55 24.94
C GLU A 10 -3.98 5.54 23.87
N ARG A 11 -2.70 5.90 23.87
CA ARG A 11 -2.09 6.77 22.81
C ARG A 11 -1.49 6.00 21.65
N ARG A 12 -1.48 4.67 21.68
CA ARG A 12 -0.94 3.83 20.61
C ARG A 12 -1.80 3.90 19.35
N ASP A 13 -1.28 3.34 18.24
CA ASP A 13 -1.95 3.36 16.95
C ASP A 13 -3.18 2.43 16.92
N PHE A 14 -2.97 1.13 17.16
CA PHE A 14 -4.01 0.11 17.03
C PHE A 14 -4.17 -0.69 18.31
N THR A 15 -5.40 -1.19 18.55
CA THR A 15 -5.77 -1.97 19.72
C THR A 15 -4.88 -3.21 19.89
N MET A 16 -4.58 -3.91 18.78
CA MET A 16 -3.69 -5.08 18.75
C MET A 16 -2.26 -4.77 19.22
N ASN A 17 -1.81 -3.52 19.12
CA ASN A 17 -0.50 -3.05 19.58
C ASN A 17 -0.56 -2.37 20.97
N ALA A 18 -1.75 -2.21 21.54
CA ALA A 18 -1.99 -1.52 22.80
C ALA A 18 -2.18 -2.50 23.97
N LEU A 19 -1.41 -3.57 23.97
CA LEU A 19 -1.35 -4.58 25.03
C LEU A 19 -0.05 -4.44 25.82
N ALA A 20 -0.08 -4.76 27.10
CA ALA A 20 1.10 -4.90 27.94
C ALA A 20 1.10 -6.25 28.64
N TYR A 21 2.30 -6.77 28.91
CA TYR A 21 2.45 -8.04 29.60
C TYR A 21 3.23 -7.85 30.91
N ASN A 22 2.73 -8.43 31.97
CA ASN A 22 3.42 -8.51 33.25
C ASN A 22 3.45 -9.98 33.71
N PRO A 23 4.63 -10.54 34.08
CA PRO A 23 4.74 -11.95 34.47
C PRO A 23 3.84 -12.35 35.67
N ARG A 24 3.48 -11.40 36.53
CA ARG A 24 2.65 -11.66 37.73
C ARG A 24 1.15 -11.56 37.45
N THR A 25 0.74 -10.64 36.56
CA THR A 25 -0.70 -10.35 36.31
C THR A 25 -1.16 -10.77 34.90
N GLY A 26 -0.24 -11.22 34.06
CA GLY A 26 -0.54 -11.61 32.68
C GLY A 26 -0.68 -10.41 31.75
N VAL A 27 -1.50 -10.58 30.72
CA VAL A 27 -1.75 -9.55 29.69
C VAL A 27 -2.73 -8.52 30.22
N VAL A 28 -2.34 -7.25 30.14
CA VAL A 28 -3.17 -6.08 30.46
C VAL A 28 -3.71 -5.50 29.15
N ASP A 29 -5.02 -5.36 29.06
CA ASP A 29 -5.74 -4.86 27.91
C ASP A 29 -6.81 -3.86 28.37
N PHE A 30 -6.65 -2.59 28.00
CA PHE A 30 -7.61 -1.52 28.32
C PHE A 30 -8.49 -1.13 27.13
N VAL A 31 -8.18 -1.64 25.91
CA VAL A 31 -8.76 -1.15 24.66
C VAL A 31 -9.42 -2.26 23.81
N GLY A 32 -9.45 -3.48 24.31
CA GLY A 32 -10.06 -4.63 23.62
C GLY A 32 -9.16 -5.27 22.56
N GLY A 33 -7.84 -5.04 22.61
CA GLY A 33 -6.90 -5.55 21.63
C GLY A 33 -6.84 -7.07 21.53
N LYS A 34 -7.07 -7.80 22.63
CA LYS A 34 -7.15 -9.28 22.61
C LYS A 34 -8.33 -9.77 21.78
N ALA A 35 -9.49 -9.12 21.88
CA ALA A 35 -10.66 -9.47 21.11
C ALA A 35 -10.45 -9.16 19.63
N ASP A 36 -9.84 -8.03 19.30
CA ASP A 36 -9.52 -7.64 17.92
C ASP A 36 -8.49 -8.59 17.28
N ILE A 37 -7.47 -9.03 18.03
CA ILE A 37 -6.53 -10.07 17.55
C ILE A 37 -7.27 -11.39 17.28
N ALA A 38 -8.14 -11.81 18.20
CA ALA A 38 -8.90 -13.06 18.02
C ALA A 38 -9.92 -12.98 16.87
N GLY A 39 -10.35 -11.79 16.50
CA GLY A 39 -11.25 -11.51 15.37
C GLY A 39 -10.55 -11.11 14.08
N ASP A 40 -9.22 -11.22 14.01
CA ASP A 40 -8.40 -10.81 12.86
C ASP A 40 -8.70 -9.36 12.41
N LEU A 41 -8.75 -8.42 13.35
CA LEU A 41 -9.20 -7.05 13.13
C LEU A 41 -8.12 -6.02 13.44
N VAL A 42 -7.87 -5.11 12.49
CA VAL A 42 -7.05 -3.90 12.69
C VAL A 42 -7.98 -2.73 13.00
N ARG A 43 -7.96 -2.29 14.26
CA ARG A 43 -8.77 -1.17 14.76
C ARG A 43 -7.90 -0.11 15.39
N CYS A 44 -8.15 1.19 15.10
CA CYS A 44 -7.52 2.28 15.82
C CYS A 44 -7.91 2.30 17.30
N VAL A 45 -6.97 2.73 18.16
CA VAL A 45 -7.28 3.04 19.55
C VAL A 45 -8.05 4.35 19.61
N GLY A 46 -9.28 4.30 20.14
CA GLY A 46 -10.14 5.49 20.26
C GLY A 46 -10.63 6.01 18.89
N ASP A 47 -10.58 7.33 18.69
CA ASP A 47 -11.04 7.98 17.46
C ASP A 47 -10.00 7.87 16.34
N PRO A 48 -10.30 7.20 15.21
CA PRO A 48 -9.38 7.03 14.10
C PRO A 48 -8.95 8.36 13.45
N ASP A 49 -9.87 9.31 13.27
CA ASP A 49 -9.55 10.61 12.65
C ASP A 49 -8.49 11.36 13.48
N ARG A 50 -8.65 11.37 14.80
CA ARG A 50 -7.66 11.94 15.71
C ARG A 50 -6.33 11.22 15.63
N ARG A 51 -6.32 9.87 15.60
CA ARG A 51 -5.09 9.07 15.51
C ARG A 51 -4.30 9.36 14.23
N PHE A 52 -4.99 9.55 13.11
CA PHE A 52 -4.34 9.86 11.83
C PHE A 52 -3.85 11.31 11.75
N GLN A 53 -4.53 12.26 12.40
CA GLN A 53 -4.06 13.64 12.54
C GLN A 53 -2.78 13.75 13.40
N GLU A 54 -2.62 12.89 14.41
CA GLU A 54 -1.40 12.84 15.22
C GLU A 54 -0.18 12.32 14.42
N ASP A 55 -0.36 11.30 13.59
CA ASP A 55 0.66 10.76 12.66
C ASP A 55 -0.03 10.08 11.47
N GLY A 56 -0.01 10.75 10.31
CA GLY A 56 -0.60 10.23 9.08
C GLY A 56 -0.01 8.89 8.61
N LEU A 57 1.23 8.55 9.00
CA LEU A 57 1.82 7.26 8.65
C LEU A 57 1.06 6.07 9.24
N ARG A 58 0.29 6.27 10.31
CA ARG A 58 -0.54 5.22 10.90
C ARG A 58 -1.51 4.62 9.88
N MET A 59 -1.96 5.37 8.87
CA MET A 59 -2.78 4.84 7.77
C MET A 59 -2.03 3.74 7.00
N LEU A 60 -0.81 4.00 6.54
CA LEU A 60 -0.01 2.97 5.84
C LEU A 60 0.37 1.81 6.77
N ARG A 61 0.55 2.06 8.06
CA ARG A 61 0.76 1.00 9.06
C ARG A 61 -0.46 0.09 9.18
N ALA A 62 -1.70 0.63 9.14
CA ALA A 62 -2.93 -0.16 9.12
C ALA A 62 -2.97 -1.08 7.89
N LEU A 63 -2.70 -0.52 6.70
CA LEU A 63 -2.63 -1.27 5.44
C LEU A 63 -1.59 -2.39 5.50
N ARG A 64 -0.40 -2.08 6.04
CA ARG A 64 0.65 -3.08 6.24
C ARG A 64 0.23 -4.18 7.21
N PHE A 65 -0.36 -3.86 8.35
CA PHE A 65 -0.80 -4.88 9.31
C PHE A 65 -1.88 -5.78 8.71
N ALA A 66 -2.87 -5.19 8.01
CA ALA A 66 -3.88 -5.96 7.29
C ALA A 66 -3.23 -6.93 6.29
N SER A 67 -2.28 -6.43 5.49
CA SER A 67 -1.57 -7.23 4.48
C SER A 67 -0.71 -8.34 5.09
N VAL A 68 0.08 -8.02 6.13
CA VAL A 68 1.06 -8.95 6.73
C VAL A 68 0.40 -10.05 7.54
N TYR A 69 -0.65 -9.72 8.29
CA TYR A 69 -1.32 -10.68 9.17
C TYR A 69 -2.61 -11.25 8.58
N GLY A 70 -3.02 -10.84 7.38
CA GLY A 70 -4.28 -11.26 6.77
C GLY A 70 -5.52 -10.74 7.52
N MET A 71 -5.38 -9.63 8.24
CA MET A 71 -6.44 -9.06 9.07
C MET A 71 -7.33 -8.11 8.26
N THR A 72 -8.59 -7.99 8.65
CA THR A 72 -9.52 -7.00 8.12
C THR A 72 -9.35 -5.66 8.84
N ILE A 73 -9.41 -4.54 8.12
CA ILE A 73 -9.44 -3.22 8.75
C ILE A 73 -10.89 -2.92 9.16
N GLU A 74 -11.06 -2.56 10.43
CA GLU A 74 -12.38 -2.21 10.98
C GLU A 74 -13.02 -1.04 10.21
N ALA A 75 -14.34 -1.12 9.97
CA ALA A 75 -15.05 -0.25 9.04
C ALA A 75 -14.89 1.26 9.34
N ALA A 76 -14.93 1.69 10.62
CA ALA A 76 -14.74 3.09 10.97
C ALA A 76 -13.28 3.52 10.76
N THR A 77 -12.33 2.63 11.04
CA THR A 77 -10.90 2.84 10.78
C THR A 77 -10.62 2.94 9.27
N ALA A 78 -11.18 2.05 8.45
CA ALA A 78 -11.07 2.10 6.99
C ALA A 78 -11.64 3.39 6.40
N ALA A 79 -12.85 3.76 6.81
CA ALA A 79 -13.48 5.01 6.37
C ALA A 79 -12.65 6.25 6.74
N ALA A 80 -12.03 6.26 7.93
CA ALA A 80 -11.15 7.34 8.35
C ALA A 80 -9.84 7.38 7.54
N ILE A 81 -9.29 6.22 7.13
CA ILE A 81 -8.12 6.16 6.23
C ILE A 81 -8.43 6.90 4.92
N HIS A 82 -9.55 6.58 4.27
CA HIS A 82 -9.95 7.25 3.02
C HIS A 82 -10.14 8.76 3.20
N ARG A 83 -10.79 9.19 4.29
CA ARG A 83 -11.00 10.63 4.57
C ARG A 83 -9.70 11.38 4.80
N ASN A 84 -8.76 10.79 5.53
CA ASN A 84 -7.53 11.45 5.98
C ASN A 84 -6.31 11.18 5.08
N LYS A 85 -6.45 10.45 3.96
CA LYS A 85 -5.33 10.07 3.08
C LYS A 85 -4.45 11.25 2.66
N HIS A 86 -5.01 12.46 2.56
CA HIS A 86 -4.27 13.68 2.21
C HIS A 86 -3.13 14.00 3.17
N LEU A 87 -3.20 13.54 4.44
CA LEU A 87 -2.14 13.73 5.44
C LEU A 87 -0.84 12.99 5.09
N LEU A 88 -0.90 11.98 4.20
CA LEU A 88 0.29 11.29 3.71
C LEU A 88 1.26 12.21 2.97
N LYS A 89 0.77 13.32 2.39
CA LYS A 89 1.62 14.32 1.72
C LYS A 89 2.65 14.96 2.66
N GLY A 90 2.38 15.00 3.96
CA GLY A 90 3.27 15.55 4.97
C GLY A 90 4.27 14.55 5.58
N ILE A 91 4.24 13.29 5.15
CA ILE A 91 5.08 12.24 5.71
C ILE A 91 6.38 12.11 4.91
N ALA A 92 7.49 11.92 5.62
CA ALA A 92 8.80 11.70 4.99
C ALA A 92 8.79 10.47 4.08
N ALA A 93 9.38 10.60 2.88
CA ALA A 93 9.37 9.60 1.84
C ALA A 93 9.95 8.25 2.30
N GLU A 94 11.00 8.29 3.10
CA GLU A 94 11.67 7.11 3.66
C GLU A 94 10.73 6.31 4.58
N ARG A 95 9.89 7.00 5.37
CA ARG A 95 8.89 6.34 6.22
C ARG A 95 7.80 5.68 5.39
N ILE A 96 7.33 6.36 4.34
CA ILE A 96 6.36 5.82 3.36
C ILE A 96 6.93 4.59 2.69
N LEU A 97 8.16 4.67 2.17
CA LEU A 97 8.83 3.56 1.48
C LEU A 97 8.86 2.28 2.34
N VAL A 98 9.24 2.40 3.60
CA VAL A 98 9.33 1.25 4.53
C VAL A 98 7.98 0.56 4.71
N GLU A 99 6.89 1.31 4.90
CA GLU A 99 5.56 0.74 5.11
C GLU A 99 5.01 0.13 3.80
N LEU A 100 5.15 0.83 2.66
CA LEU A 100 4.71 0.33 1.35
C LEU A 100 5.47 -0.94 0.95
N THR A 101 6.79 -0.99 1.13
CA THR A 101 7.58 -2.17 0.79
C THR A 101 7.14 -3.39 1.60
N LYS A 102 6.96 -3.23 2.92
CA LYS A 102 6.49 -4.33 3.78
C LYS A 102 5.06 -4.78 3.42
N MET A 103 4.20 -3.85 3.04
CA MET A 103 2.84 -4.14 2.59
C MET A 103 2.86 -4.93 1.26
N LEU A 104 3.61 -4.47 0.27
CA LEU A 104 3.73 -5.11 -1.05
C LEU A 104 4.31 -6.52 -0.97
N CYS A 105 5.24 -6.78 -0.04
CA CYS A 105 5.85 -8.10 0.17
C CYS A 105 5.00 -9.04 1.02
N ALA A 106 3.82 -8.63 1.46
CA ALA A 106 2.93 -9.47 2.24
C ALA A 106 1.98 -10.29 1.35
N GLN A 107 1.47 -11.41 1.88
CA GLN A 107 0.50 -12.27 1.16
C GLN A 107 -0.84 -11.55 0.93
N GLY A 108 -1.28 -10.69 1.85
CA GLY A 108 -2.52 -9.92 1.74
C GLY A 108 -2.41 -8.64 0.90
N ALA A 109 -1.29 -8.43 0.18
CA ALA A 109 -1.05 -7.19 -0.59
C ALA A 109 -2.17 -6.89 -1.59
N ALA A 110 -2.64 -7.90 -2.33
CA ALA A 110 -3.64 -7.73 -3.38
C ALA A 110 -4.97 -7.17 -2.87
N GLY A 111 -5.47 -7.65 -1.72
CA GLY A 111 -6.69 -7.11 -1.11
C GLY A 111 -6.53 -5.63 -0.76
N VAL A 112 -5.42 -5.26 -0.12
CA VAL A 112 -5.13 -3.87 0.22
C VAL A 112 -4.97 -2.99 -1.01
N LEU A 113 -4.33 -3.47 -2.08
CA LEU A 113 -4.20 -2.74 -3.34
C LEU A 113 -5.55 -2.46 -4.00
N ARG A 114 -6.51 -3.39 -3.93
CA ARG A 114 -7.88 -3.20 -4.43
C ARG A 114 -8.66 -2.19 -3.59
N ASP A 115 -8.67 -2.39 -2.27
CA ASP A 115 -9.57 -1.65 -1.38
C ASP A 115 -9.07 -0.22 -1.08
N PHE A 116 -7.75 0.02 -1.15
CA PHE A 116 -7.12 1.28 -0.77
C PHE A 116 -6.26 1.90 -1.88
N ALA A 117 -6.58 1.63 -3.16
CA ALA A 117 -5.88 2.19 -4.32
C ALA A 117 -5.76 3.72 -4.26
N ASP A 118 -6.83 4.40 -3.87
CA ASP A 118 -6.91 5.86 -3.73
C ASP A 118 -5.99 6.42 -2.62
N VAL A 119 -5.68 5.61 -1.61
CA VAL A 119 -4.74 5.97 -0.54
C VAL A 119 -3.30 5.85 -1.03
N LEU A 120 -3.00 4.77 -1.78
CA LEU A 120 -1.70 4.52 -2.39
C LEU A 120 -1.36 5.54 -3.48
N ALA A 121 -2.36 6.07 -4.17
CA ALA A 121 -2.20 7.14 -5.15
C ALA A 121 -1.79 8.49 -4.54
N VAL A 122 -1.82 8.67 -3.22
CA VAL A 122 -1.33 9.92 -2.61
C VAL A 122 0.20 10.02 -2.66
N PRO A 123 0.98 9.03 -2.22
CA PRO A 123 2.43 9.04 -2.40
C PRO A 123 2.88 8.72 -3.84
N ILE A 124 2.06 8.01 -4.63
CA ILE A 124 2.36 7.62 -6.02
C ILE A 124 1.17 8.02 -6.91
N PRO A 125 0.98 9.31 -7.20
CA PRO A 125 -0.19 9.79 -7.98
C PRO A 125 -0.24 9.25 -9.40
N GLU A 126 0.88 8.77 -9.92
CA GLU A 126 1.00 8.13 -11.22
C GLU A 126 0.22 6.80 -11.34
N LEU A 127 -0.20 6.21 -10.22
CA LEU A 127 -1.08 5.03 -10.22
C LEU A 127 -2.52 5.37 -10.64
N THR A 128 -2.97 6.61 -10.40
CA THR A 128 -4.38 7.00 -10.63
C THR A 128 -4.89 6.69 -12.05
N PRO A 129 -4.14 6.97 -13.13
CA PRO A 129 -4.60 6.66 -14.49
C PRO A 129 -4.77 5.17 -14.78
N MET A 130 -4.19 4.28 -13.98
CA MET A 130 -4.32 2.83 -14.18
C MET A 130 -5.67 2.27 -13.69
N PHE A 131 -6.33 2.96 -12.76
CA PHE A 131 -7.55 2.49 -12.11
C PHE A 131 -8.72 2.47 -13.10
N GLY A 132 -9.29 1.29 -13.33
CA GLY A 132 -10.39 1.12 -14.27
C GLY A 132 -10.00 1.40 -15.72
N PHE A 133 -8.71 1.42 -16.08
CA PHE A 133 -8.27 1.69 -17.45
C PHE A 133 -8.38 0.43 -18.31
N PRO A 134 -9.34 0.35 -19.26
CA PRO A 134 -9.56 -0.83 -20.09
C PRO A 134 -8.44 -1.02 -21.11
N GLN A 135 -7.97 -2.25 -21.27
CA GLN A 135 -6.88 -2.52 -22.22
C GLN A 135 -7.35 -2.68 -23.67
N HIS A 136 -8.67 -2.84 -23.92
CA HIS A 136 -9.27 -3.03 -25.25
C HIS A 136 -8.54 -4.08 -26.08
N ASN A 137 -8.14 -5.19 -25.46
CA ASN A 137 -7.42 -6.28 -26.10
C ASN A 137 -8.10 -7.61 -25.77
N PRO A 138 -8.45 -8.45 -26.76
CA PRO A 138 -9.13 -9.72 -26.53
C PRO A 138 -8.32 -10.73 -25.67
N HIS A 139 -7.02 -10.50 -25.52
CA HIS A 139 -6.15 -11.32 -24.66
C HIS A 139 -6.05 -10.81 -23.22
N HIS A 140 -6.67 -9.67 -22.88
CA HIS A 140 -6.67 -9.06 -21.54
C HIS A 140 -8.10 -8.82 -21.08
N ASP A 141 -8.56 -9.63 -20.13
CA ASP A 141 -9.88 -9.55 -19.49
C ASP A 141 -9.91 -8.56 -18.30
N LYS A 142 -8.73 -8.05 -17.89
CA LYS A 142 -8.54 -7.14 -16.75
C LYS A 142 -8.17 -5.75 -17.23
N ASP A 143 -8.57 -4.74 -16.46
CA ASP A 143 -7.98 -3.41 -16.58
C ASP A 143 -6.49 -3.39 -16.20
N VAL A 144 -5.79 -2.27 -16.42
CA VAL A 144 -4.35 -2.16 -16.15
C VAL A 144 -4.04 -2.33 -14.67
N TRP A 145 -4.90 -1.83 -13.77
CA TRP A 145 -4.70 -1.95 -12.32
C TRP A 145 -4.93 -3.37 -11.82
N ASP A 146 -6.01 -4.02 -12.23
CA ASP A 146 -6.32 -5.40 -11.87
C ASP A 146 -5.28 -6.38 -12.44
N HIS A 147 -4.75 -6.10 -13.65
CA HIS A 147 -3.61 -6.83 -14.19
C HIS A 147 -2.37 -6.69 -13.29
N THR A 148 -2.02 -5.47 -12.92
CA THR A 148 -0.88 -5.17 -12.03
C THR A 148 -1.01 -5.90 -10.69
N ILE A 149 -2.20 -5.91 -10.08
CA ILE A 149 -2.46 -6.65 -8.84
C ILE A 149 -2.27 -8.16 -9.06
N ALA A 150 -2.76 -8.71 -10.15
CA ALA A 150 -2.61 -10.14 -10.47
C ALA A 150 -1.14 -10.54 -10.65
N VAL A 151 -0.32 -9.69 -11.30
CA VAL A 151 1.13 -9.88 -11.42
C VAL A 151 1.78 -9.86 -10.03
N ILE A 152 1.45 -8.88 -9.18
CA ILE A 152 1.95 -8.81 -7.80
C ILE A 152 1.60 -10.09 -7.02
N GLU A 153 0.40 -10.60 -7.15
CA GLU A 153 -0.06 -11.82 -6.48
C GLU A 153 0.74 -13.08 -6.89
N SER A 154 1.11 -13.15 -8.17
CA SER A 154 1.74 -14.33 -8.78
C SER A 154 3.25 -14.44 -8.55
N ILE A 155 3.94 -13.34 -8.23
CA ILE A 155 5.40 -13.31 -8.11
C ILE A 155 5.88 -13.48 -6.66
N THR A 156 7.15 -13.84 -6.50
CA THR A 156 7.82 -13.96 -5.21
C THR A 156 7.71 -12.66 -4.40
N PRO A 157 7.43 -12.72 -3.08
CA PRO A 157 7.30 -11.55 -2.21
C PRO A 157 8.66 -10.94 -1.84
N GLU A 158 9.43 -10.57 -2.85
CA GLU A 158 10.73 -9.92 -2.72
C GLU A 158 10.61 -8.43 -3.09
N PRO A 159 11.24 -7.51 -2.34
CA PRO A 159 11.07 -6.07 -2.53
C PRO A 159 11.28 -5.60 -3.98
N VAL A 160 12.41 -5.97 -4.60
CA VAL A 160 12.73 -5.54 -5.96
C VAL A 160 11.68 -6.03 -6.97
N LEU A 161 11.27 -7.31 -6.87
CA LEU A 161 10.27 -7.90 -7.76
C LEU A 161 8.89 -7.27 -7.57
N ARG A 162 8.45 -7.07 -6.33
CA ARG A 162 7.14 -6.49 -6.01
C ARG A 162 7.02 -5.03 -6.47
N TRP A 163 8.09 -4.24 -6.31
CA TRP A 163 8.12 -2.88 -6.82
C TRP A 163 8.20 -2.83 -8.34
N ALA A 164 8.96 -3.72 -8.98
CA ALA A 164 8.97 -3.83 -10.44
C ALA A 164 7.57 -4.18 -10.96
N ALA A 165 6.89 -5.15 -10.34
CA ALA A 165 5.52 -5.51 -10.71
C ALA A 165 4.51 -4.38 -10.49
N LEU A 166 4.66 -3.56 -9.44
CA LEU A 166 3.79 -2.39 -9.24
C LEU A 166 3.95 -1.35 -10.36
N LEU A 167 5.15 -1.22 -10.92
CA LEU A 167 5.51 -0.12 -11.82
C LEU A 167 5.64 -0.53 -13.30
N HIS A 168 5.59 -1.84 -13.65
CA HIS A 168 5.87 -2.30 -15.01
C HIS A 168 4.96 -1.67 -16.07
N ASP A 169 3.68 -1.56 -15.77
CA ASP A 169 2.63 -1.09 -16.70
C ASP A 169 2.15 0.34 -16.41
N ILE A 170 2.83 1.09 -15.53
CA ILE A 170 2.39 2.43 -15.10
C ILE A 170 2.33 3.45 -16.25
N GLY A 171 3.07 3.21 -17.32
CA GLY A 171 3.09 4.02 -18.53
C GLY A 171 1.98 3.70 -19.54
N LYS A 172 1.29 2.55 -19.43
CA LYS A 172 0.26 2.11 -20.39
C LYS A 172 -0.81 3.17 -20.65
N PRO A 173 -1.44 3.80 -19.64
CA PRO A 173 -2.49 4.77 -19.91
C PRO A 173 -2.05 5.96 -20.77
N SER A 174 -0.80 6.38 -20.66
CA SER A 174 -0.25 7.50 -21.46
C SER A 174 0.19 7.12 -22.87
N CYS A 175 0.36 5.82 -23.14
CA CYS A 175 0.78 5.27 -24.44
C CYS A 175 -0.38 4.62 -25.20
N PHE A 176 -1.60 4.74 -24.69
CA PHE A 176 -2.76 4.10 -25.30
C PHE A 176 -3.10 4.69 -26.67
N SER A 177 -3.32 3.82 -27.64
CA SER A 177 -3.93 4.14 -28.93
C SER A 177 -4.92 3.06 -29.33
N LEU A 178 -6.03 3.45 -29.96
CA LEU A 178 -7.03 2.52 -30.45
C LEU A 178 -6.86 2.38 -31.98
N ALA A 179 -6.67 1.14 -32.46
CA ALA A 179 -6.62 0.86 -33.89
C ALA A 179 -8.02 0.86 -34.52
N GLU A 180 -8.10 0.88 -35.86
CA GLU A 180 -9.38 0.89 -36.59
C GLU A 180 -10.25 -0.35 -36.33
N ASP A 181 -9.61 -1.46 -35.97
CA ASP A 181 -10.28 -2.73 -35.63
C ASP A 181 -10.79 -2.76 -34.17
N GLY A 182 -10.59 -1.67 -33.41
CA GLY A 182 -11.01 -1.55 -32.03
C GLY A 182 -10.02 -2.19 -30.99
N ILE A 183 -8.85 -2.64 -31.45
CA ILE A 183 -7.82 -3.20 -30.57
C ILE A 183 -6.96 -2.08 -29.98
N GLY A 184 -6.76 -2.14 -28.66
CA GLY A 184 -5.89 -1.21 -27.94
C GLY A 184 -4.42 -1.59 -28.07
N HIS A 185 -3.58 -0.58 -28.32
CA HIS A 185 -2.12 -0.71 -28.36
C HIS A 185 -1.46 0.25 -27.39
N PHE A 186 -0.28 -0.15 -26.86
CA PHE A 186 0.47 0.58 -25.86
C PHE A 186 1.94 0.77 -26.28
N PHE A 187 2.17 1.17 -27.52
CA PHE A 187 3.52 1.28 -28.08
C PHE A 187 4.41 2.21 -27.26
N GLY A 188 5.59 1.71 -26.87
CA GLY A 188 6.57 2.44 -26.07
C GLY A 188 6.23 2.56 -24.59
N HIS A 189 5.23 1.81 -24.07
CA HIS A 189 4.88 1.87 -22.65
C HIS A 189 6.02 1.41 -21.73
N SER A 190 6.87 0.48 -22.17
CA SER A 190 8.03 0.04 -21.36
C SER A 190 9.02 1.18 -21.11
N ASP A 191 9.32 2.00 -22.13
CA ASP A 191 10.19 3.18 -21.96
C ASP A 191 9.52 4.25 -21.09
N GLN A 192 8.22 4.49 -21.29
CA GLN A 192 7.45 5.41 -20.46
C GLN A 192 7.37 4.94 -19.01
N SER A 193 7.06 3.66 -18.78
CA SER A 193 7.06 3.06 -17.44
C SER A 193 8.42 3.17 -16.77
N THR A 194 9.50 2.96 -17.53
CA THR A 194 10.88 3.11 -17.04
C THR A 194 11.15 4.52 -16.53
N SER A 195 10.82 5.53 -17.33
CA SER A 195 11.00 6.94 -16.96
C SER A 195 10.19 7.32 -15.72
N MET A 196 8.93 6.88 -15.65
CA MET A 196 8.06 7.09 -14.50
C MET A 196 8.59 6.38 -13.25
N ALA A 197 9.04 5.11 -13.39
CA ALA A 197 9.63 4.35 -12.29
C ALA A 197 10.88 5.02 -11.73
N GLU A 198 11.81 5.51 -12.56
CA GLU A 198 12.99 6.25 -12.12
C GLU A 198 12.62 7.47 -11.26
N SER A 199 11.61 8.23 -11.70
CA SER A 199 11.11 9.41 -10.99
C SER A 199 10.49 9.03 -9.65
N ILE A 200 9.60 8.04 -9.62
CA ILE A 200 8.90 7.56 -8.43
C ILE A 200 9.89 7.03 -7.39
N LEU A 201 10.81 6.14 -7.80
CA LEU A 201 11.78 5.51 -6.91
C LEU A 201 12.75 6.56 -6.33
N SER A 202 13.16 7.57 -7.13
CA SER A 202 13.98 8.68 -6.65
C SER A 202 13.23 9.55 -5.63
N ARG A 203 11.95 9.87 -5.88
CA ARG A 203 11.08 10.62 -4.97
C ARG A 203 10.85 9.88 -3.66
N LEU A 204 10.68 8.56 -3.71
CA LEU A 204 10.51 7.70 -2.54
C LEU A 204 11.82 7.37 -1.81
N ARG A 205 12.97 7.87 -2.30
CA ARG A 205 14.29 7.70 -1.64
C ARG A 205 14.79 6.26 -1.59
N PHE A 206 14.57 5.49 -2.66
CA PHE A 206 15.25 4.21 -2.82
C PHE A 206 16.77 4.36 -2.84
N ASP A 207 17.48 3.35 -2.35
CA ASP A 207 18.92 3.22 -2.59
C ASP A 207 19.19 2.96 -4.09
N ASN A 208 20.39 3.35 -4.55
CA ASN A 208 20.71 3.28 -5.98
C ASN A 208 20.70 1.84 -6.53
N ALA A 209 21.17 0.85 -5.74
CA ALA A 209 21.28 -0.53 -6.20
C ALA A 209 19.88 -1.14 -6.43
N SER A 210 18.96 -0.97 -5.47
CA SER A 210 17.55 -1.40 -5.60
C SER A 210 16.86 -0.67 -6.75
N LYS A 211 17.06 0.65 -6.88
CA LYS A 211 16.49 1.44 -7.96
C LYS A 211 16.91 0.94 -9.34
N GLU A 212 18.20 0.72 -9.57
CA GLU A 212 18.73 0.21 -10.84
C GLU A 212 18.13 -1.15 -11.21
N GLN A 213 18.02 -2.06 -10.24
CA GLN A 213 17.42 -3.37 -10.46
C GLN A 213 15.93 -3.28 -10.84
N ILE A 214 15.14 -2.48 -10.11
CA ILE A 214 13.72 -2.29 -10.39
C ILE A 214 13.53 -1.68 -11.77
N VAL A 215 14.24 -0.60 -12.09
CA VAL A 215 14.17 0.09 -13.39
C VAL A 215 14.53 -0.85 -14.53
N ARG A 216 15.56 -1.68 -14.37
CA ARG A 216 15.94 -2.69 -15.36
C ARG A 216 14.82 -3.71 -15.58
N LEU A 217 14.19 -4.21 -14.52
CA LEU A 217 13.06 -5.14 -14.63
C LEU A 217 11.85 -4.49 -15.32
N VAL A 218 11.54 -3.23 -14.98
CA VAL A 218 10.46 -2.48 -15.65
C VAL A 218 10.76 -2.27 -17.13
N ARG A 219 12.01 -2.01 -17.51
CA ARG A 219 12.39 -1.80 -18.91
C ARG A 219 12.23 -3.05 -19.78
N TYR A 220 12.50 -4.22 -19.26
CA TYR A 220 12.59 -5.48 -20.00
C TYR A 220 11.50 -6.49 -19.56
N HIS A 221 10.34 -6.00 -19.14
CA HIS A 221 9.26 -6.88 -18.66
C HIS A 221 8.44 -7.53 -19.79
N ASP A 222 8.51 -6.99 -21.02
CA ASP A 222 7.91 -7.52 -22.26
C ASP A 222 8.84 -8.51 -22.98
#